data_02c4d80556586203316a91894b002c5d
#
_entry.id   02c4d80556586203316a91894b002c5d
#
_cell.length_a   1.000
_cell.length_b   1.000
_cell.length_c   1.000
_cell.angle_alpha   90.00
_cell.angle_beta   90.00
_cell.angle_gamma   90.00
#
_symmetry.space_group_name_H-M   'P 1'
#
loop_
_entity.id
_entity.type
_entity.pdbx_description
1 polymer ?
#
loop_
_entity_poly.entity_id
_entity_poly.type
_entity_poly.pdbx_seq_one_letter_code
_entity_poly.pdbx_strand_id
1 'polypeptide(L)'
;SLIKKKFHTIDTILSDIAANTTGNKKLDSFNTNTICLEVLKFAIQNLKPKGNLLCKYFNGELDKDILEFSKKNFKKNKIIKPQSSRKDSKEMYIYCQK
;
A
#
# COMPACT_ATOMS: atom_id res chain seq x y z
N SER A 1 16.15 0.74 -15.97
CA SER A 1 17.22 0.04 -15.29
C SER A 1 17.08 -1.47 -15.47
N LEU A 2 18.17 -2.18 -15.30
CA LEU A 2 18.19 -3.63 -15.39
C LEU A 2 17.24 -4.29 -14.40
N ILE A 3 17.05 -3.67 -13.26
CA ILE A 3 16.16 -4.17 -12.23
C ILE A 3 14.71 -4.14 -12.70
N LYS A 4 14.29 -3.08 -13.38
CA LYS A 4 12.92 -2.96 -13.88
C LYS A 4 12.56 -4.08 -14.84
N LYS A 5 13.48 -4.49 -15.70
CA LYS A 5 13.20 -5.53 -16.69
C LYS A 5 12.93 -6.89 -16.05
N LYS A 6 13.53 -7.16 -14.88
CA LYS A 6 13.37 -8.44 -14.21
C LYS A 6 12.09 -8.54 -13.38
N PHE A 7 11.48 -7.41 -13.01
CA PHE A 7 10.38 -7.41 -12.04
C PHE A 7 8.99 -7.56 -12.62
N HIS A 8 8.86 -7.64 -13.95
CA HIS A 8 7.58 -7.99 -14.56
C HIS A 8 7.14 -9.42 -14.24
N THR A 9 7.93 -10.14 -13.48
CA THR A 9 7.63 -11.52 -13.09
C THR A 9 7.31 -11.67 -11.61
N ILE A 10 7.10 -10.58 -10.88
CA ILE A 10 6.72 -10.66 -9.48
C ILE A 10 5.25 -11.06 -9.37
N ASP A 11 4.97 -12.12 -8.61
CA ASP A 11 3.61 -12.62 -8.39
C ASP A 11 2.89 -11.89 -7.26
N THR A 12 3.61 -11.63 -6.17
CA THR A 12 3.01 -11.09 -4.95
C THR A 12 3.97 -10.11 -4.28
N ILE A 13 3.43 -8.99 -3.84
CA ILE A 13 4.16 -8.01 -3.03
C ILE A 13 3.47 -7.89 -1.69
N LEU A 14 4.24 -8.02 -0.62
CA LEU A 14 3.77 -7.77 0.75
C LEU A 14 4.58 -6.63 1.33
N SER A 15 3.92 -5.62 1.84
CA SER A 15 4.59 -4.50 2.48
C SER A 15 3.89 -4.15 3.79
N ASP A 16 4.60 -4.31 4.88
CA ASP A 16 4.12 -4.00 6.22
C ASP A 16 5.01 -2.94 6.86
N ILE A 17 5.43 -1.98 6.05
CA ILE A 17 6.36 -0.94 6.46
C ILE A 17 5.57 0.26 7.00
N ALA A 18 5.94 0.70 8.18
CA ALA A 18 5.44 1.96 8.73
C ALA A 18 6.63 2.86 9.01
N ALA A 19 6.45 4.15 8.81
CA ALA A 19 7.47 5.13 9.16
C ALA A 19 7.67 5.16 10.67
N ASN A 20 8.85 5.61 11.10
CA ASN A 20 9.11 5.79 12.52
C ASN A 20 8.09 6.73 13.14
N THR A 21 7.55 6.34 14.30
CA THR A 21 6.54 7.13 14.99
C THR A 21 7.17 8.36 15.63
N THR A 22 6.59 9.52 15.36
CA THR A 22 7.05 10.80 15.93
C THR A 22 6.18 11.24 17.09
N GLY A 23 5.02 10.58 17.30
CA GLY A 23 4.02 11.04 18.25
C GLY A 23 3.01 12.00 17.65
N ASN A 24 3.27 12.51 16.44
CA ASN A 24 2.35 13.34 15.69
C ASN A 24 1.57 12.47 14.72
N LYS A 25 0.29 12.23 15.00
CA LYS A 25 -0.53 11.30 14.21
C LYS A 25 -0.65 11.68 12.75
N LYS A 26 -0.76 12.96 12.44
CA LYS A 26 -0.84 13.43 11.05
C LYS A 26 0.44 13.15 10.29
N LEU A 27 1.57 13.47 10.90
CA LEU A 27 2.87 13.27 10.28
C LEU A 27 3.16 11.79 10.10
N ASP A 28 2.82 10.98 11.10
CA ASP A 28 3.04 9.54 11.03
C ASP A 28 2.20 8.91 9.91
N SER A 29 0.93 9.32 9.78
CA SER A 29 0.07 8.86 8.70
C SER A 29 0.59 9.31 7.33
N PHE A 30 1.00 10.57 7.23
CA PHE A 30 1.55 11.10 5.97
C PHE A 30 2.79 10.31 5.54
N ASN A 31 3.72 10.07 6.46
CA ASN A 31 4.96 9.38 6.15
C ASN A 31 4.72 7.92 5.78
N THR A 32 3.89 7.22 6.55
CA THR A 32 3.56 5.82 6.26
C THR A 32 2.83 5.69 4.93
N ASN A 33 1.87 6.58 4.67
CA ASN A 33 1.08 6.52 3.45
C ASN A 33 1.87 6.92 2.21
N THR A 34 2.89 7.76 2.36
CA THR A 34 3.82 8.04 1.28
C THR A 34 4.55 6.77 0.87
N ILE A 35 4.98 5.97 1.84
CA ILE A 35 5.61 4.67 1.57
C ILE A 35 4.62 3.75 0.84
N CYS A 36 3.38 3.71 1.28
CA CYS A 36 2.36 2.90 0.63
C CYS A 36 2.16 3.30 -0.84
N LEU A 37 2.07 4.60 -1.12
CA LEU A 37 1.95 5.08 -2.50
C LEU A 37 3.14 4.67 -3.36
N GLU A 38 4.35 4.73 -2.83
CA GLU A 38 5.53 4.29 -3.55
C GLU A 38 5.48 2.80 -3.85
N VAL A 39 4.99 2.00 -2.89
CA VAL A 39 4.84 0.55 -3.10
C VAL A 39 3.80 0.28 -4.20
N LEU A 40 2.68 1.02 -4.21
CA LEU A 40 1.66 0.87 -5.25
C LEU A 40 2.22 1.20 -6.63
N LYS A 41 2.99 2.26 -6.75
CA LYS A 41 3.64 2.65 -8.02
C LYS A 41 4.61 1.59 -8.48
N PHE A 42 5.42 1.07 -7.57
CA PHE A 42 6.35 -0.02 -7.86
C PHE A 42 5.58 -1.26 -8.36
N ALA A 43 4.48 -1.58 -7.71
CA ALA A 43 3.67 -2.76 -8.05
C ALA A 43 3.10 -2.67 -9.46
N ILE A 44 2.60 -1.51 -9.87
CA ILE A 44 2.06 -1.33 -11.21
C ILE A 44 3.09 -1.66 -12.27
N GLN A 45 4.34 -1.28 -12.03
CA GLN A 45 5.41 -1.48 -12.99
C GLN A 45 5.97 -2.89 -12.99
N ASN A 46 5.85 -3.61 -11.89
CA ASN A 46 6.63 -4.83 -11.69
C ASN A 46 5.81 -6.08 -11.42
N LEU A 47 4.52 -5.98 -11.08
CA LEU A 47 3.69 -7.16 -10.93
C LEU A 47 3.34 -7.78 -12.25
N LYS A 48 3.28 -9.10 -12.28
CA LYS A 48 2.71 -9.85 -13.41
C LYS A 48 1.23 -9.50 -13.58
N PRO A 49 0.67 -9.69 -14.79
CA PRO A 49 -0.78 -9.72 -14.92
C PRO A 49 -1.36 -10.73 -13.93
N LYS A 50 -2.43 -10.35 -13.24
CA LYS A 50 -3.05 -11.13 -12.15
C LYS A 50 -2.23 -11.21 -10.88
N GLY A 51 -1.05 -10.60 -10.83
CA GLY A 51 -0.28 -10.49 -9.61
C GLY A 51 -0.99 -9.62 -8.58
N ASN A 52 -0.66 -9.79 -7.33
CA ASN A 52 -1.35 -9.10 -6.25
C ASN A 52 -0.40 -8.46 -5.25
N LEU A 53 -0.97 -7.57 -4.45
CA LEU A 53 -0.19 -6.88 -3.44
C LEU A 53 -1.06 -6.66 -2.19
N LEU A 54 -0.40 -6.68 -1.04
CA LEU A 54 -0.99 -6.29 0.23
C LEU A 54 -0.05 -5.29 0.87
N CYS A 55 -0.57 -4.11 1.21
CA CYS A 55 0.24 -3.03 1.74
C CYS A 55 -0.44 -2.37 2.92
N LYS A 56 0.32 -2.10 3.96
CA LYS A 56 -0.16 -1.37 5.13
C LYS A 56 -0.27 0.12 4.81
N TYR A 57 -1.34 0.74 5.30
CA TYR A 57 -1.47 2.19 5.32
C TYR A 57 -2.24 2.61 6.58
N PHE A 58 -2.28 3.90 6.84
CA PHE A 58 -3.00 4.45 7.99
C PHE A 58 -4.17 5.30 7.51
N ASN A 59 -5.30 5.23 8.22
CA ASN A 59 -6.37 6.22 8.02
C ASN A 59 -5.84 7.59 8.40
N GLY A 60 -6.01 8.58 7.53
CA GLY A 60 -5.54 9.93 7.78
C GLY A 60 -5.01 10.57 6.51
N GLU A 61 -3.89 11.29 6.62
CA GLU A 61 -3.32 12.01 5.49
C GLU A 61 -2.98 11.06 4.33
N LEU A 62 -3.39 11.43 3.13
CA LEU A 62 -3.13 10.69 1.88
C LEU A 62 -3.91 9.38 1.71
N ASP A 63 -4.79 9.01 2.65
CA ASP A 63 -5.53 7.76 2.49
C ASP A 63 -6.42 7.77 1.25
N LYS A 64 -7.02 8.90 0.93
CA LYS A 64 -7.83 9.06 -0.29
C LYS A 64 -6.99 8.90 -1.55
N ASP A 65 -5.77 9.40 -1.53
CA ASP A 65 -4.85 9.27 -2.67
C ASP A 65 -4.49 7.82 -2.92
N ILE A 66 -4.30 7.06 -1.85
CA ILE A 66 -4.03 5.62 -1.95
C ILE A 66 -5.22 4.92 -2.61
N LEU A 67 -6.44 5.22 -2.16
CA LEU A 67 -7.64 4.58 -2.70
C LEU A 67 -7.87 4.96 -4.16
N GLU A 68 -7.67 6.22 -4.51
CA GLU A 68 -7.83 6.67 -5.90
C GLU A 68 -6.81 6.01 -6.81
N PHE A 69 -5.55 5.96 -6.40
CA PHE A 69 -4.51 5.34 -7.19
C PHE A 69 -4.80 3.86 -7.41
N SER A 70 -5.24 3.16 -6.37
CA SER A 70 -5.51 1.74 -6.47
C SER A 70 -6.70 1.46 -7.39
N LYS A 71 -7.75 2.26 -7.31
CA LYS A 71 -8.92 2.11 -8.18
C LYS A 71 -8.61 2.37 -9.64
N LYS A 72 -7.74 3.33 -9.91
CA LYS A 72 -7.35 3.66 -11.29
C LYS A 72 -6.47 2.60 -11.94
N ASN A 73 -5.62 1.97 -11.15
CA ASN A 73 -4.51 1.20 -11.69
C ASN A 73 -4.60 -0.30 -11.47
N PHE A 74 -5.48 -0.75 -10.59
CA PHE A 74 -5.64 -2.18 -10.29
C PHE A 74 -7.08 -2.61 -10.58
N LYS A 75 -7.22 -3.83 -11.08
CA LYS A 75 -8.55 -4.37 -11.40
C LYS A 75 -9.36 -4.68 -10.16
N LYS A 76 -8.72 -5.19 -9.12
CA LYS A 76 -9.38 -5.52 -7.86
C LYS A 76 -8.75 -4.76 -6.72
N ASN A 77 -9.59 -4.28 -5.82
CA ASN A 77 -9.18 -3.48 -4.67
C ASN A 77 -10.03 -3.86 -3.47
N LYS A 78 -9.40 -4.05 -2.32
CA LYS A 78 -10.13 -4.34 -1.10
C LYS A 78 -9.41 -3.72 0.08
N ILE A 79 -10.17 -3.11 0.99
CA ILE A 79 -9.63 -2.57 2.23
C ILE A 79 -9.88 -3.57 3.33
N ILE A 80 -8.82 -3.87 4.09
CA ILE A 80 -8.88 -4.84 5.17
C ILE A 80 -8.45 -4.18 6.47
N LYS A 81 -9.31 -4.25 7.50
CA LYS A 81 -8.93 -3.81 8.83
C LYS A 81 -8.52 -5.03 9.63
N PRO A 82 -7.28 -5.06 10.18
CA PRO A 82 -6.85 -6.22 10.96
C PRO A 82 -7.75 -6.47 12.16
N GLN A 83 -8.13 -7.72 12.37
CA GLN A 83 -8.99 -8.08 13.51
C GLN A 83 -8.30 -7.88 14.84
N SER A 84 -6.99 -8.02 14.87
CA SER A 84 -6.18 -7.84 16.07
C SER A 84 -5.94 -6.39 16.42
N SER A 85 -6.31 -5.45 15.53
CA SER A 85 -6.06 -4.04 15.79
C SER A 85 -7.03 -3.51 16.83
N ARG A 86 -6.54 -2.55 17.65
CA ARG A 86 -7.38 -1.88 18.65
C ARG A 86 -8.41 -1.00 17.95
N LYS A 87 -9.52 -0.69 18.66
CA LYS A 87 -10.58 0.16 18.10
C LYS A 87 -10.07 1.51 17.64
N ASP A 88 -9.09 2.07 18.30
CA ASP A 88 -8.50 3.36 17.99
C ASP A 88 -7.30 3.26 17.04
N SER A 89 -6.98 2.07 16.57
CA SER A 89 -5.88 1.88 15.64
C SER A 89 -6.25 2.43 14.27
N LYS A 90 -5.34 3.18 13.68
CA LYS A 90 -5.49 3.69 12.31
C LYS A 90 -4.94 2.74 11.26
N GLU A 91 -4.40 1.62 11.70
CA GLU A 91 -3.74 0.66 10.82
C GLU A 91 -4.74 -0.05 9.92
N MET A 92 -4.48 -0.03 8.64
CA MET A 92 -5.30 -0.64 7.61
C MET A 92 -4.40 -1.34 6.61
N TYR A 93 -4.99 -2.25 5.84
CA TYR A 93 -4.30 -2.86 4.71
C TYR A 93 -5.11 -2.65 3.44
N ILE A 94 -4.42 -2.43 2.34
CA ILE A 94 -5.04 -2.41 1.02
C ILE A 94 -4.55 -3.62 0.23
N TYR A 95 -5.51 -4.37 -0.30
CA TYR A 95 -5.25 -5.49 -1.20
C TYR A 95 -5.58 -5.06 -2.61
N CYS A 96 -4.66 -5.30 -3.54
CA CYS A 96 -4.87 -4.97 -4.95
C CYS A 96 -4.46 -6.16 -5.83
N GLN A 97 -5.15 -6.32 -6.94
CA GLN A 97 -4.78 -7.28 -7.97
C GLN A 97 -4.67 -6.58 -9.32
N LYS A 98 -3.57 -6.84 -10.00
CA LYS A 98 -3.28 -6.25 -11.32
C LYS A 98 -4.11 -6.89 -12.43
#